data_418a46f21f9a790103aa8f7cfa4ca320
#
_entry.id   418a46f21f9a790103aa8f7cfa4ca320
#
_cell.length_a   1.000
_cell.length_b   1.000
_cell.length_c   1.000
_cell.angle_alpha   90.00
_cell.angle_beta   90.00
_cell.angle_gamma   90.00
#
_symmetry.space_group_name_H-M   'P 1'
#
loop_
_entity.id
_entity.type
_entity.pdbx_description
1 polymer ?
#
loop_
_entity_poly.entity_id
_entity_poly.type
_entity_poly.pdbx_seq_one_letter_code
_entity_poly.pdbx_strand_id
1 'polypeptide(L)'
;QIIQQLTQKAAIYLAWVPAHKGIGGNEEVDKLVSKNIRKVLFLDGITEAQEDHDKYHSNWKALADEYNLPPVVAKEIIAQCPKCHIKGEAMHGQVDCSPEVWQIDCTHLEGKVIIVAVHVASGFIEAEVIPEETGKETAYFILKLAGRWPVKRIHTDNGPNFTSAAVKAACWWAQIQHEFGIPYNPQSQGVVESMNKHLKQIIEQIREQAEQLKTAVIMAVYIH
;
A
#
# COMPACT_ATOMS: atom_id res chain seq x y z
N GLN A 1 37.44 -22.52 18.01
CA GLN A 1 38.02 -23.41 16.98
C GLN A 1 39.17 -22.73 16.22
N ILE A 2 38.96 -21.51 15.65
CA ILE A 2 39.99 -20.80 14.89
C ILE A 2 41.21 -20.41 15.76
N ILE A 3 40.99 -19.92 16.98
CA ILE A 3 42.06 -19.59 17.93
C ILE A 3 42.88 -20.83 18.29
N GLN A 4 42.22 -21.98 18.49
CA GLN A 4 42.92 -23.26 18.77
C GLN A 4 43.77 -23.75 17.60
N GLN A 5 43.37 -23.52 16.36
CA GLN A 5 44.13 -23.88 15.18
C GLN A 5 45.35 -22.94 14.96
N LEU A 6 45.19 -21.66 15.31
CA LEU A 6 46.24 -20.67 15.19
C LEU A 6 47.33 -20.82 16.28
N THR A 7 46.96 -21.18 17.52
CA THR A 7 47.91 -21.44 18.63
C THR A 7 48.82 -22.64 18.40
N GLN A 8 48.46 -23.53 17.47
CA GLN A 8 49.37 -24.62 17.06
C GLN A 8 50.51 -24.16 16.16
N LYS A 9 50.43 -22.97 15.57
CA LYS A 9 51.36 -22.43 14.58
C LYS A 9 52.19 -21.24 15.07
N ALA A 10 51.70 -20.51 16.06
CA ALA A 10 52.37 -19.31 16.59
C ALA A 10 51.92 -19.00 18.02
N ALA A 11 52.78 -18.30 18.78
CA ALA A 11 52.40 -17.75 20.08
C ALA A 11 51.39 -16.61 19.87
N ILE A 12 50.18 -16.75 20.48
CA ILE A 12 49.10 -15.76 20.35
C ILE A 12 48.95 -15.04 21.69
N TYR A 13 49.02 -13.74 21.66
CA TYR A 13 48.75 -12.87 22.82
C TYR A 13 47.42 -12.17 22.61
N LEU A 14 46.50 -12.31 23.58
CA LEU A 14 45.21 -11.63 23.58
C LEU A 14 45.29 -10.38 24.45
N ALA A 15 45.01 -9.24 23.88
CA ALA A 15 44.88 -7.98 24.60
C ALA A 15 43.48 -7.39 24.36
N TRP A 16 42.86 -6.90 25.43
CA TRP A 16 41.62 -6.16 25.33
C TRP A 16 41.89 -4.73 24.86
N VAL A 17 41.16 -4.26 23.84
CA VAL A 17 41.25 -2.91 23.31
C VAL A 17 39.86 -2.28 23.31
N PRO A 18 39.69 -1.02 23.77
CA PRO A 18 38.40 -0.34 23.72
C PRO A 18 38.00 -0.07 22.26
N ALA A 19 36.72 -0.23 21.95
CA ALA A 19 36.17 0.07 20.65
C ALA A 19 36.29 1.57 20.31
N HIS A 20 36.41 1.89 19.03
CA HIS A 20 36.43 3.27 18.49
C HIS A 20 37.52 4.20 19.05
N LYS A 21 38.70 3.69 19.33
CA LYS A 21 39.87 4.47 19.82
C LYS A 21 40.96 4.64 18.78
N GLY A 22 40.65 4.48 17.49
CA GLY A 22 41.63 4.70 16.42
C GLY A 22 42.67 3.61 16.27
N ILE A 23 42.47 2.43 16.84
CA ILE A 23 43.37 1.28 16.70
C ILE A 23 43.01 0.55 15.40
N GLY A 24 43.82 0.74 14.35
CA GLY A 24 43.49 0.34 12.97
C GLY A 24 43.05 -1.11 12.81
N GLY A 25 43.75 -2.06 13.47
CA GLY A 25 43.36 -3.48 13.41
C GLY A 25 42.01 -3.79 14.03
N ASN A 26 41.63 -3.12 15.12
CA ASN A 26 40.32 -3.29 15.77
C ASN A 26 39.19 -2.68 14.95
N GLU A 27 39.40 -1.50 14.38
CA GLU A 27 38.41 -0.85 13.52
C GLU A 27 38.20 -1.60 12.21
N GLU A 28 39.22 -2.27 11.68
CA GLU A 28 39.10 -3.10 10.49
C GLU A 28 38.28 -4.38 10.78
N VAL A 29 38.48 -5.00 11.93
CA VAL A 29 37.67 -6.13 12.42
C VAL A 29 36.24 -5.70 12.68
N ASP A 30 36.01 -4.55 13.33
CA ASP A 30 34.65 -4.01 13.57
C ASP A 30 33.92 -3.75 12.26
N LYS A 31 34.60 -3.25 11.22
CA LYS A 31 34.01 -3.09 9.88
C LYS A 31 33.68 -4.42 9.22
N LEU A 32 34.52 -5.43 9.39
CA LEU A 32 34.30 -6.78 8.84
C LEU A 32 33.16 -7.49 9.55
N VAL A 33 33.11 -7.43 10.88
CA VAL A 33 32.06 -8.02 11.71
C VAL A 33 30.73 -7.32 11.42
N SER A 34 30.70 -5.99 11.38
CA SER A 34 29.49 -5.21 11.05
C SER A 34 28.96 -5.55 9.65
N LYS A 35 29.85 -5.70 8.66
CA LYS A 35 29.45 -6.13 7.31
C LYS A 35 28.87 -7.55 7.30
N ASN A 36 29.46 -8.47 8.06
CA ASN A 36 29.01 -9.86 8.11
C ASN A 36 27.72 -10.01 8.93
N ILE A 37 27.59 -9.31 10.06
CA ILE A 37 26.35 -9.29 10.84
C ILE A 37 25.20 -8.69 10.01
N ARG A 38 25.46 -7.60 9.28
CA ARG A 38 24.45 -7.06 8.34
C ARG A 38 24.08 -8.07 7.27
N LYS A 39 25.01 -8.82 6.70
CA LYS A 39 24.69 -9.85 5.70
C LYS A 39 23.83 -10.98 6.28
N VAL A 40 24.09 -11.44 7.50
CA VAL A 40 23.31 -12.51 8.15
C VAL A 40 21.91 -12.02 8.49
N LEU A 41 21.77 -10.82 9.07
CA LEU A 41 20.48 -10.19 9.34
C LEU A 41 19.68 -9.93 8.06
N PHE A 42 20.35 -9.59 6.96
CA PHE A 42 19.74 -9.43 5.66
C PHE A 42 19.14 -10.72 5.10
N LEU A 43 19.79 -11.86 5.28
CA LEU A 43 19.29 -13.12 4.75
C LEU A 43 17.98 -13.53 5.42
N ASP A 44 17.90 -13.41 6.75
CA ASP A 44 16.68 -13.70 7.50
C ASP A 44 15.55 -12.71 7.13
N GLY A 45 15.83 -11.42 7.12
CA GLY A 45 14.85 -10.39 6.73
C GLY A 45 14.41 -10.46 5.27
N ILE A 46 15.26 -10.95 4.34
CA ILE A 46 14.88 -11.12 2.93
C ILE A 46 13.83 -12.22 2.78
N THR A 47 14.00 -13.35 3.46
CA THR A 47 13.05 -14.46 3.38
C THR A 47 11.69 -14.06 3.92
N GLU A 48 11.64 -13.44 5.10
CA GLU A 48 10.40 -12.93 5.69
C GLU A 48 9.73 -11.87 4.82
N ALA A 49 10.52 -10.95 4.25
CA ALA A 49 10.01 -9.92 3.34
C ALA A 49 9.50 -10.51 2.02
N GLN A 50 10.10 -11.59 1.51
CA GLN A 50 9.59 -12.31 0.34
C GLN A 50 8.27 -13.00 0.64
N GLU A 51 8.14 -13.69 1.77
CA GLU A 51 6.90 -14.33 2.21
C GLU A 51 5.77 -13.30 2.41
N ASP A 52 6.08 -12.14 3.02
CA ASP A 52 5.14 -11.04 3.15
C ASP A 52 4.72 -10.50 1.78
N HIS A 53 5.69 -10.26 0.89
CA HIS A 53 5.40 -9.77 -0.45
C HIS A 53 4.59 -10.78 -1.26
N ASP A 54 4.85 -12.06 -1.16
CA ASP A 54 4.11 -13.11 -1.87
C ASP A 54 2.66 -13.19 -1.41
N LYS A 55 2.40 -12.85 -0.15
CA LYS A 55 1.07 -12.85 0.45
C LYS A 55 0.29 -11.56 0.21
N TYR A 56 0.93 -10.41 0.44
CA TYR A 56 0.25 -9.10 0.45
C TYR A 56 0.63 -8.20 -0.72
N HIS A 57 1.65 -8.55 -1.49
CA HIS A 57 2.23 -7.71 -2.55
C HIS A 57 2.60 -6.30 -2.10
N SER A 58 3.12 -6.22 -0.85
CA SER A 58 3.54 -4.98 -0.21
C SER A 58 4.53 -4.19 -1.07
N ASN A 59 4.46 -2.86 -1.02
CA ASN A 59 5.38 -2.02 -1.78
C ASN A 59 6.79 -2.03 -1.17
N TRP A 60 7.80 -1.64 -1.95
CA TRP A 60 9.20 -1.70 -1.54
C TRP A 60 9.53 -0.82 -0.32
N LYS A 61 8.79 0.28 -0.10
CA LYS A 61 8.99 1.15 1.07
C LYS A 61 8.54 0.46 2.34
N ALA A 62 7.35 -0.16 2.32
CA ALA A 62 6.85 -0.93 3.44
C ALA A 62 7.79 -2.08 3.79
N LEU A 63 8.24 -2.85 2.80
CA LEU A 63 9.22 -3.93 3.01
C LEU A 63 10.56 -3.42 3.55
N ALA A 64 11.05 -2.29 3.04
CA ALA A 64 12.30 -1.70 3.50
C ALA A 64 12.21 -1.25 4.97
N ASP A 65 11.10 -0.65 5.36
CA ASP A 65 10.90 -0.12 6.72
C ASP A 65 10.61 -1.25 7.72
N GLU A 66 9.75 -2.20 7.39
CA GLU A 66 9.33 -3.27 8.29
C GLU A 66 10.44 -4.30 8.54
N TYR A 67 11.13 -4.71 7.48
CA TYR A 67 12.21 -5.71 7.56
C TYR A 67 13.60 -5.10 7.62
N ASN A 68 13.70 -3.77 7.78
CA ASN A 68 14.95 -3.02 7.84
C ASN A 68 15.91 -3.36 6.67
N LEU A 69 15.34 -3.48 5.46
CA LEU A 69 16.07 -3.82 4.25
C LEU A 69 16.58 -2.57 3.53
N PRO A 70 17.73 -2.64 2.85
CA PRO A 70 18.12 -1.59 1.92
C PRO A 70 17.06 -1.44 0.82
N PRO A 71 16.77 -0.22 0.39
CA PRO A 71 15.81 0.03 -0.69
C PRO A 71 16.08 -0.75 -1.99
N VAL A 72 17.34 -1.03 -2.28
CA VAL A 72 17.75 -1.83 -3.45
C VAL A 72 17.26 -3.27 -3.33
N VAL A 73 17.39 -3.88 -2.14
CA VAL A 73 16.96 -5.27 -1.88
C VAL A 73 15.45 -5.37 -1.90
N ALA A 74 14.74 -4.44 -1.26
CA ALA A 74 13.29 -4.41 -1.27
C ALA A 74 12.72 -4.23 -2.69
N LYS A 75 13.35 -3.40 -3.53
CA LYS A 75 12.98 -3.25 -4.95
C LYS A 75 13.23 -4.52 -5.75
N GLU A 76 14.31 -5.25 -5.46
CA GLU A 76 14.63 -6.50 -6.13
C GLU A 76 13.61 -7.60 -5.83
N ILE A 77 13.13 -7.70 -4.58
CA ILE A 77 12.05 -8.62 -4.21
C ILE A 77 10.81 -8.37 -5.07
N ILE A 78 10.42 -7.10 -5.24
CA ILE A 78 9.26 -6.75 -6.07
C ILE A 78 9.52 -7.02 -7.56
N ALA A 79 10.74 -6.75 -8.05
CA ALA A 79 11.09 -6.99 -9.45
C ALA A 79 11.08 -8.48 -9.81
N GLN A 80 11.34 -9.37 -8.86
CA GLN A 80 11.27 -10.81 -9.06
C GLN A 80 9.86 -11.38 -8.95
N CYS A 81 8.88 -10.62 -8.43
CA CYS A 81 7.50 -11.07 -8.32
C CYS A 81 6.81 -11.03 -9.70
N PRO A 82 6.32 -12.17 -10.22
CA PRO A 82 5.68 -12.22 -11.54
C PRO A 82 4.45 -11.33 -11.67
N LYS A 83 3.76 -11.09 -10.54
CA LYS A 83 2.54 -10.28 -10.47
C LYS A 83 2.83 -8.78 -10.35
N CYS A 84 3.96 -8.39 -9.76
CA CYS A 84 4.31 -7.00 -9.48
C CYS A 84 5.25 -6.36 -10.52
N HIS A 85 5.98 -7.17 -11.27
CA HIS A 85 6.98 -6.76 -12.27
C HIS A 85 6.45 -5.78 -13.36
N ILE A 86 5.13 -5.70 -13.56
CA ILE A 86 4.49 -4.93 -14.67
C ILE A 86 4.18 -3.47 -14.27
N LYS A 87 4.54 -3.01 -13.07
CA LYS A 87 4.14 -1.68 -12.57
C LYS A 87 5.08 -0.56 -13.01
N GLY A 88 4.55 0.37 -13.83
CA GLY A 88 5.19 1.67 -14.12
C GLY A 88 5.03 2.67 -12.94
N GLU A 89 5.91 3.66 -12.87
CA GLU A 89 5.89 4.71 -11.84
C GLU A 89 4.62 5.59 -11.92
N ALA A 90 4.01 5.86 -10.77
CA ALA A 90 2.87 6.77 -10.65
C ALA A 90 3.33 8.23 -10.57
N MET A 91 2.69 9.11 -11.35
CA MET A 91 2.92 10.56 -11.30
C MET A 91 2.07 11.20 -10.19
N HIS A 92 2.68 12.06 -9.38
CA HIS A 92 1.99 12.81 -8.34
C HIS A 92 1.56 14.20 -8.86
N GLY A 93 0.24 14.49 -8.78
CA GLY A 93 -0.32 15.84 -8.98
C GLY A 93 -0.69 16.48 -7.63
N GLN A 94 -0.78 17.83 -7.60
CA GLN A 94 -1.27 18.55 -6.42
C GLN A 94 -2.78 18.30 -6.23
N VAL A 95 -3.17 17.88 -5.02
CA VAL A 95 -4.55 17.53 -4.65
C VAL A 95 -5.00 18.43 -3.51
N ASP A 96 -6.29 18.79 -3.49
CA ASP A 96 -6.92 19.52 -2.38
C ASP A 96 -6.88 18.66 -1.11
N CYS A 97 -6.03 19.04 -0.15
CA CYS A 97 -5.72 18.25 1.04
C CYS A 97 -6.72 18.44 2.20
N SER A 98 -7.97 18.82 1.93
CA SER A 98 -8.98 18.91 2.98
C SER A 98 -9.29 17.52 3.58
N PRO A 99 -9.17 17.35 4.90
CA PRO A 99 -9.22 16.03 5.55
C PRO A 99 -10.60 15.35 5.56
N GLU A 100 -11.63 15.98 5.01
CA GLU A 100 -13.02 15.48 5.04
C GLU A 100 -13.59 15.29 3.63
N VAL A 101 -12.69 15.27 2.61
CA VAL A 101 -13.06 15.15 1.19
C VAL A 101 -12.83 13.72 0.71
N TRP A 102 -13.86 13.16 0.09
CA TRP A 102 -13.84 11.84 -0.52
C TRP A 102 -14.23 11.92 -1.99
N GLN A 103 -13.61 11.10 -2.81
CA GLN A 103 -14.03 10.87 -4.18
C GLN A 103 -14.66 9.50 -4.31
N ILE A 104 -15.81 9.39 -4.97
CA ILE A 104 -16.54 8.14 -5.11
C ILE A 104 -16.77 7.88 -6.58
N ASP A 105 -16.51 6.65 -7.00
CA ASP A 105 -16.70 6.20 -8.38
C ASP A 105 -17.14 4.73 -8.40
N CYS A 106 -17.72 4.29 -9.50
CA CYS A 106 -18.07 2.90 -9.74
C CYS A 106 -17.15 2.28 -10.79
N THR A 107 -16.73 1.07 -10.56
CA THR A 107 -15.92 0.30 -11.50
C THR A 107 -16.48 -1.10 -11.66
N HIS A 108 -16.15 -1.77 -12.78
CA HIS A 108 -16.69 -3.10 -13.08
C HIS A 108 -15.56 -4.11 -13.13
N LEU A 109 -15.76 -5.27 -12.52
CA LEU A 109 -14.87 -6.41 -12.55
C LEU A 109 -15.67 -7.70 -12.48
N GLU A 110 -15.35 -8.69 -13.31
CA GLU A 110 -16.06 -9.99 -13.37
C GLU A 110 -17.58 -9.85 -13.52
N GLY A 111 -18.05 -8.85 -14.26
CA GLY A 111 -19.49 -8.59 -14.45
C GLY A 111 -20.21 -8.05 -13.23
N LYS A 112 -19.50 -7.68 -12.18
CA LYS A 112 -20.04 -7.08 -10.96
C LYS A 112 -19.60 -5.63 -10.83
N VAL A 113 -20.42 -4.85 -10.12
CA VAL A 113 -20.14 -3.44 -9.83
C VAL A 113 -19.41 -3.33 -8.51
N ILE A 114 -18.30 -2.60 -8.50
CA ILE A 114 -17.56 -2.23 -7.31
C ILE A 114 -17.66 -0.72 -7.13
N ILE A 115 -18.25 -0.27 -6.05
CA ILE A 115 -18.21 1.13 -5.66
C ILE A 115 -16.97 1.39 -4.82
N VAL A 116 -16.23 2.45 -5.13
CA VAL A 116 -14.94 2.78 -4.52
C VAL A 116 -15.01 4.21 -4.02
N ALA A 117 -14.64 4.43 -2.77
CA ALA A 117 -14.44 5.75 -2.19
C ALA A 117 -12.97 5.94 -1.82
N VAL A 118 -12.38 7.04 -2.25
CA VAL A 118 -10.99 7.40 -1.96
C VAL A 118 -10.97 8.65 -1.11
N HIS A 119 -10.33 8.59 0.04
CA HIS A 119 -10.04 9.75 0.86
C HIS A 119 -8.92 10.57 0.23
N VAL A 120 -9.26 11.77 -0.25
CA VAL A 120 -8.36 12.56 -1.11
C VAL A 120 -7.04 12.90 -0.43
N ALA A 121 -7.06 13.23 0.87
CA ALA A 121 -5.89 13.66 1.60
C ALA A 121 -4.89 12.52 1.93
N SER A 122 -5.38 11.31 2.21
CA SER A 122 -4.51 10.19 2.62
C SER A 122 -4.34 9.12 1.54
N GLY A 123 -5.20 9.10 0.52
CA GLY A 123 -5.28 8.01 -0.45
C GLY A 123 -5.96 6.74 0.09
N PHE A 124 -6.46 6.74 1.33
CA PHE A 124 -7.17 5.60 1.89
C PHE A 124 -8.41 5.25 1.05
N ILE A 125 -8.66 3.96 0.89
CA ILE A 125 -9.75 3.44 0.05
C ILE A 125 -10.75 2.66 0.89
N GLU A 126 -12.05 2.90 0.63
CA GLU A 126 -13.15 2.01 0.99
C GLU A 126 -13.77 1.47 -0.31
N ALA A 127 -14.01 0.18 -0.38
CA ALA A 127 -14.64 -0.41 -1.57
C ALA A 127 -15.59 -1.54 -1.20
N GLU A 128 -16.65 -1.69 -2.00
CA GLU A 128 -17.67 -2.73 -1.81
C GLU A 128 -18.21 -3.20 -3.14
N VAL A 129 -18.47 -4.51 -3.23
CA VAL A 129 -19.24 -5.06 -4.35
C VAL A 129 -20.72 -4.80 -4.10
N ILE A 130 -21.37 -4.04 -4.98
CA ILE A 130 -22.80 -3.76 -4.94
C ILE A 130 -23.55 -4.62 -5.97
N PRO A 131 -24.80 -4.99 -5.69
CA PRO A 131 -25.60 -5.82 -6.63
C PRO A 131 -25.80 -5.16 -7.98
N GLU A 132 -26.11 -3.86 -7.96
CA GLU A 132 -26.42 -3.06 -9.15
C GLU A 132 -25.96 -1.62 -8.95
N GLU A 133 -25.63 -0.96 -10.05
CA GLU A 133 -25.26 0.46 -10.07
C GLU A 133 -26.52 1.35 -10.01
N THR A 134 -27.21 1.31 -8.85
CA THR A 134 -28.42 2.08 -8.60
C THR A 134 -28.21 3.19 -7.59
N GLY A 135 -29.08 4.21 -7.65
CA GLY A 135 -29.04 5.30 -6.67
C GLY A 135 -29.28 4.85 -5.23
N LYS A 136 -30.04 3.77 -5.01
CA LYS A 136 -30.30 3.23 -3.67
C LYS A 136 -29.04 2.58 -3.09
N GLU A 137 -28.36 1.74 -3.85
CA GLU A 137 -27.11 1.09 -3.42
C GLU A 137 -26.00 2.13 -3.18
N THR A 138 -25.88 3.10 -4.08
CA THR A 138 -24.95 4.22 -3.94
C THR A 138 -25.25 5.05 -2.67
N ALA A 139 -26.50 5.41 -2.42
CA ALA A 139 -26.92 6.13 -1.22
C ALA A 139 -26.61 5.35 0.06
N TYR A 140 -26.89 4.03 0.05
CA TYR A 140 -26.58 3.16 1.18
C TYR A 140 -25.07 3.09 1.46
N PHE A 141 -24.25 2.98 0.42
CA PHE A 141 -22.80 3.02 0.55
C PHE A 141 -22.30 4.35 1.15
N ILE A 142 -22.80 5.49 0.66
CA ILE A 142 -22.45 6.83 1.17
C ILE A 142 -22.80 6.95 2.66
N LEU A 143 -23.95 6.49 3.09
CA LEU A 143 -24.34 6.51 4.50
C LEU A 143 -23.46 5.60 5.37
N LYS A 144 -23.07 4.42 4.87
CA LYS A 144 -22.12 3.54 5.55
C LYS A 144 -20.75 4.20 5.69
N LEU A 145 -20.27 4.85 4.64
CA LEU A 145 -19.01 5.59 4.65
C LEU A 145 -19.04 6.71 5.70
N ALA A 146 -20.10 7.53 5.69
CA ALA A 146 -20.28 8.63 6.65
C ALA A 146 -20.46 8.16 8.10
N GLY A 147 -20.98 6.95 8.31
CA GLY A 147 -21.09 6.34 9.63
C GLY A 147 -19.75 5.85 10.21
N ARG A 148 -18.73 5.69 9.37
CA ARG A 148 -17.38 5.22 9.78
C ARG A 148 -16.34 6.33 9.78
N TRP A 149 -16.45 7.26 8.84
CA TRP A 149 -15.45 8.27 8.57
C TRP A 149 -16.04 9.68 8.61
N PRO A 150 -15.25 10.70 8.93
CA PRO A 150 -15.69 12.09 8.79
C PRO A 150 -15.78 12.46 7.31
N VAL A 151 -17.00 12.46 6.77
CA VAL A 151 -17.29 12.83 5.38
C VAL A 151 -18.07 14.14 5.37
N LYS A 152 -17.46 15.22 4.89
CA LYS A 152 -18.15 16.51 4.71
C LYS A 152 -18.45 16.83 3.26
N ARG A 153 -17.59 16.33 2.36
CA ARG A 153 -17.71 16.58 0.93
C ARG A 153 -17.42 15.32 0.15
N ILE A 154 -18.23 15.05 -0.86
CA ILE A 154 -17.96 13.98 -1.82
C ILE A 154 -17.92 14.56 -3.23
N HIS A 155 -16.96 14.07 -4.03
CA HIS A 155 -16.87 14.32 -5.46
C HIS A 155 -17.21 13.03 -6.21
N THR A 156 -18.09 13.13 -7.20
CA THR A 156 -18.50 12.02 -8.07
C THR A 156 -18.56 12.50 -9.51
N ASP A 157 -18.68 11.59 -10.45
CA ASP A 157 -19.13 11.92 -11.79
C ASP A 157 -20.64 12.25 -11.83
N ASN A 158 -21.14 12.53 -13.04
CA ASN A 158 -22.56 12.80 -13.29
C ASN A 158 -23.35 11.52 -13.61
N GLY A 159 -22.91 10.36 -13.18
CA GLY A 159 -23.59 9.10 -13.38
C GLY A 159 -25.03 9.11 -12.84
N PRO A 160 -25.98 8.38 -13.47
CA PRO A 160 -27.39 8.39 -13.07
C PRO A 160 -27.60 7.89 -11.64
N ASN A 161 -26.75 6.98 -11.16
CA ASN A 161 -26.76 6.51 -9.78
C ASN A 161 -26.40 7.64 -8.80
N PHE A 162 -25.39 8.48 -9.09
CA PHE A 162 -24.96 9.60 -8.25
C PHE A 162 -25.95 10.79 -8.31
N THR A 163 -26.56 11.05 -9.46
CA THR A 163 -27.52 12.15 -9.61
C THR A 163 -28.92 11.84 -9.08
N SER A 164 -29.15 10.62 -8.59
CA SER A 164 -30.44 10.12 -8.13
C SER A 164 -31.01 10.88 -6.92
N ALA A 165 -32.32 10.84 -6.77
CA ALA A 165 -33.01 11.40 -5.60
C ALA A 165 -32.56 10.72 -4.29
N ALA A 166 -32.25 9.42 -4.33
CA ALA A 166 -31.80 8.66 -3.16
C ALA A 166 -30.44 9.19 -2.64
N VAL A 167 -29.47 9.44 -3.53
CA VAL A 167 -28.16 10.01 -3.17
C VAL A 167 -28.29 11.43 -2.65
N LYS A 168 -29.13 12.26 -3.28
CA LYS A 168 -29.42 13.62 -2.80
C LYS A 168 -30.01 13.62 -1.38
N ALA A 169 -30.96 12.72 -1.11
CA ALA A 169 -31.56 12.58 0.22
C ALA A 169 -30.54 12.09 1.26
N ALA A 170 -29.69 11.12 0.91
CA ALA A 170 -28.64 10.62 1.80
C ALA A 170 -27.62 11.70 2.14
N CYS A 171 -27.16 12.46 1.15
CA CYS A 171 -26.21 13.57 1.35
C CYS A 171 -26.84 14.68 2.20
N TRP A 172 -28.11 15.03 1.95
CA TRP A 172 -28.83 15.99 2.78
C TRP A 172 -28.94 15.53 4.24
N TRP A 173 -29.34 14.28 4.45
CA TRP A 173 -29.51 13.71 5.80
C TRP A 173 -28.18 13.66 6.59
N ALA A 174 -27.08 13.27 5.93
CA ALA A 174 -25.76 13.18 6.52
C ALA A 174 -24.99 14.51 6.54
N GLN A 175 -25.57 15.61 6.06
CA GLN A 175 -24.95 16.93 5.92
C GLN A 175 -23.66 16.90 5.08
N ILE A 176 -23.68 16.12 4.02
CA ILE A 176 -22.56 15.97 3.08
C ILE A 176 -22.79 16.89 1.89
N GLN A 177 -21.80 17.72 1.57
CA GLN A 177 -21.80 18.51 0.33
C GLN A 177 -21.45 17.57 -0.84
N HIS A 178 -22.37 17.42 -1.78
CA HIS A 178 -22.14 16.63 -2.99
C HIS A 178 -21.76 17.55 -4.15
N GLU A 179 -20.59 17.34 -4.70
CA GLU A 179 -20.05 18.06 -5.86
C GLU A 179 -19.89 17.09 -7.02
N PHE A 180 -20.46 17.46 -8.15
CA PHE A 180 -20.27 16.73 -9.39
C PHE A 180 -19.00 17.18 -10.08
N GLY A 181 -18.30 16.24 -10.75
CA GLY A 181 -16.99 16.43 -11.33
C GLY A 181 -16.85 17.76 -12.05
N ILE A 182 -15.86 18.53 -11.65
CA ILE A 182 -15.54 19.81 -12.27
C ILE A 182 -14.93 19.50 -13.64
N PRO A 183 -15.55 19.90 -14.75
CA PRO A 183 -15.09 19.56 -16.10
C PRO A 183 -13.66 20.08 -16.43
N TYR A 184 -13.10 20.90 -15.57
CA TYR A 184 -11.82 21.59 -15.77
C TYR A 184 -10.71 21.23 -14.78
N ASN A 185 -10.89 20.22 -13.92
CA ASN A 185 -9.81 19.77 -13.05
C ASN A 185 -9.47 18.27 -13.31
N PRO A 186 -8.75 17.98 -14.41
CA PRO A 186 -8.35 16.61 -14.75
C PRO A 186 -7.46 15.95 -13.69
N GLN A 187 -6.85 16.75 -12.80
CA GLN A 187 -5.97 16.21 -11.76
C GLN A 187 -6.75 15.54 -10.62
N SER A 188 -7.94 16.02 -10.28
CA SER A 188 -8.75 15.41 -9.23
C SER A 188 -9.44 14.10 -9.70
N GLN A 189 -9.87 14.01 -10.96
CA GLN A 189 -10.36 12.76 -11.55
C GLN A 189 -9.25 11.71 -11.70
N GLY A 190 -8.04 12.14 -12.06
CA GLY A 190 -6.89 11.26 -12.20
C GLY A 190 -6.52 10.50 -10.93
N VAL A 191 -6.84 11.00 -9.75
CA VAL A 191 -6.57 10.30 -8.48
C VAL A 191 -7.48 9.07 -8.35
N VAL A 192 -8.79 9.21 -8.53
CA VAL A 192 -9.73 8.07 -8.41
C VAL A 192 -9.53 7.06 -9.52
N GLU A 193 -9.33 7.51 -10.76
CA GLU A 193 -9.04 6.62 -11.89
C GLU A 193 -7.76 5.82 -11.65
N SER A 194 -6.71 6.47 -11.15
CA SER A 194 -5.46 5.81 -10.77
C SER A 194 -5.67 4.82 -9.63
N MET A 195 -6.46 5.19 -8.62
CA MET A 195 -6.76 4.32 -7.47
C MET A 195 -7.65 3.15 -7.86
N ASN A 196 -8.66 3.35 -8.72
CA ASN A 196 -9.48 2.27 -9.27
C ASN A 196 -8.63 1.26 -10.06
N LYS A 197 -7.69 1.76 -10.85
CA LYS A 197 -6.74 0.91 -11.58
C LYS A 197 -5.84 0.14 -10.61
N HIS A 198 -5.33 0.81 -9.59
CA HIS A 198 -4.48 0.21 -8.58
C HIS A 198 -5.25 -0.85 -7.78
N LEU A 199 -6.45 -0.55 -7.30
CA LEU A 199 -7.32 -1.50 -6.62
C LEU A 199 -7.60 -2.75 -7.48
N LYS A 200 -7.92 -2.58 -8.76
CA LYS A 200 -8.11 -3.70 -9.69
C LYS A 200 -6.86 -4.57 -9.78
N GLN A 201 -5.68 -3.96 -9.88
CA GLN A 201 -4.42 -4.70 -9.93
C GLN A 201 -4.18 -5.52 -8.65
N ILE A 202 -4.45 -4.95 -7.48
CA ILE A 202 -4.34 -5.70 -6.22
C ILE A 202 -5.34 -6.86 -6.20
N ILE A 203 -6.60 -6.62 -6.59
CA ILE A 203 -7.61 -7.67 -6.66
C ILE A 203 -7.16 -8.81 -7.59
N GLU A 204 -6.65 -8.50 -8.78
CA GLU A 204 -6.14 -9.49 -9.72
C GLU A 204 -4.99 -10.32 -9.12
N GLN A 205 -4.08 -9.68 -8.38
CA GLN A 205 -2.95 -10.35 -7.74
C GLN A 205 -3.37 -11.35 -6.67
N ILE A 206 -4.39 -11.00 -5.88
CA ILE A 206 -4.86 -11.84 -4.77
C ILE A 206 -6.09 -12.69 -5.12
N ARG A 207 -6.60 -12.59 -6.36
CA ARG A 207 -7.88 -13.19 -6.74
C ARG A 207 -7.96 -14.70 -6.50
N GLU A 208 -6.86 -15.40 -6.71
CA GLU A 208 -6.76 -16.84 -6.48
C GLU A 208 -6.84 -17.22 -5.00
N GLN A 209 -6.57 -16.27 -4.07
CA GLN A 209 -6.63 -16.48 -2.62
C GLN A 209 -8.06 -16.30 -2.06
N ALA A 210 -9.00 -15.83 -2.88
CA ALA A 210 -10.37 -15.54 -2.48
C ALA A 210 -11.37 -16.29 -3.35
N GLU A 211 -12.29 -17.03 -2.73
CA GLU A 211 -13.34 -17.74 -3.45
C GLU A 211 -14.30 -16.78 -4.16
N GLN A 212 -14.65 -15.68 -3.50
CA GLN A 212 -15.59 -14.71 -4.00
C GLN A 212 -14.93 -13.34 -4.24
N LEU A 213 -15.37 -12.64 -5.30
CA LEU A 213 -14.91 -11.28 -5.60
C LEU A 213 -15.10 -10.32 -4.41
N LYS A 214 -16.20 -10.45 -3.67
CA LYS A 214 -16.45 -9.63 -2.47
C LYS A 214 -15.33 -9.77 -1.43
N THR A 215 -14.84 -10.97 -1.21
CA THR A 215 -13.71 -11.24 -0.31
C THR A 215 -12.43 -10.64 -0.86
N ALA A 216 -12.15 -10.81 -2.16
CA ALA A 216 -10.98 -10.22 -2.81
C ALA A 216 -10.96 -8.69 -2.72
N VAL A 217 -12.12 -8.03 -2.86
CA VAL A 217 -12.23 -6.56 -2.72
C VAL A 217 -11.88 -6.12 -1.30
N ILE A 218 -12.40 -6.80 -0.26
CA ILE A 218 -12.10 -6.46 1.14
C ILE A 218 -10.60 -6.70 1.45
N MET A 219 -10.04 -7.80 0.96
CA MET A 219 -8.61 -8.09 1.10
C MET A 219 -7.75 -7.02 0.41
N ALA A 220 -8.15 -6.58 -0.79
CA ALA A 220 -7.43 -5.54 -1.54
C ALA A 220 -7.47 -4.18 -0.83
N VAL A 221 -8.59 -3.81 -0.22
CA VAL A 221 -8.72 -2.61 0.63
C VAL A 221 -7.80 -2.69 1.85
N TYR A 222 -7.69 -3.86 2.47
CA TYR A 222 -6.80 -4.08 3.63
C TYR A 222 -5.31 -3.97 3.26
N ILE A 223 -4.94 -4.46 2.07
CA ILE A 223 -3.55 -4.44 1.58
C ILE A 223 -3.12 -3.03 1.11
N HIS A 224 -4.07 -2.22 0.59
CA HIS A 224 -3.80 -0.89 0.06
C HIS A 224 -3.41 0.08 1.16
#